data_2acea4e1a002da7a5ca965ff18b66589
#
_entry.id   2acea4e1a002da7a5ca965ff18b66589
#
_cell.length_a   1.000
_cell.length_b   1.000
_cell.length_c   1.000
_cell.angle_alpha   90.00
_cell.angle_beta   90.00
_cell.angle_gamma   90.00
#
_symmetry.space_group_name_H-M   'P 1'
#
loop_
_entity.id
_entity.type
_entity.pdbx_description
1 polymer ?
#
loop_
_entity_poly.entity_id
_entity_poly.type
_entity_poly.pdbx_seq_one_letter_code
_entity_poly.pdbx_strand_id
1 'polypeptide(L)'
;LHTQIPIVDEVSRIEKIEMGVPAAVEVAKNGESIRTLSNPYGLAGLFGMNPEETRKSIPVARSLTGCRSGVVIRAAGASVSVQTIRAGVVDIHGADGHVKLDVNAGAQRIMQAVERVGAVTDVFGEPGTNVGALLSRVKDEMGRLTGQRAEGLHIVDLLAADTFSSVEVAGALAGESAMENVVMLAAMVQTSRLPMQAIADELSRQTGIFVRVAGREAEMALKGAMTTPGAGTPLAILDLGGGSTDAALINDDGQVTAIHHAGAGEMVTRIIDLELDLHDRDTAELIKKYPLAKVESLLFLRFEDGSVKFLSEPLPPALF
;
A
#
# COMPACT_ATOMS: atom_id res chain seq x y z
N LEU A 1 5.57 -15.08 33.26
CA LEU A 1 6.29 -14.42 32.17
C LEU A 1 5.58 -13.11 31.84
N HIS A 2 6.14 -11.98 32.25
CA HIS A 2 5.65 -10.69 31.77
C HIS A 2 6.19 -10.49 30.35
N THR A 3 5.35 -10.72 29.35
CA THR A 3 5.67 -10.41 27.96
C THR A 3 5.00 -9.10 27.57
N GLN A 4 5.71 -8.24 26.84
CA GLN A 4 5.13 -7.05 26.21
C GLN A 4 4.67 -7.34 24.77
N ILE A 5 4.55 -8.60 24.41
CA ILE A 5 4.01 -9.00 23.11
C ILE A 5 2.51 -8.71 23.13
N PRO A 6 1.98 -7.89 22.22
CA PRO A 6 0.55 -7.67 22.13
C PRO A 6 -0.14 -9.03 21.86
N ILE A 7 -1.07 -9.39 22.71
CA ILE A 7 -1.93 -10.55 22.51
C ILE A 7 -3.17 -10.03 21.80
N VAL A 8 -3.40 -10.46 20.57
CA VAL A 8 -4.66 -10.22 19.86
C VAL A 8 -5.58 -11.37 20.25
N ASP A 9 -6.62 -11.09 20.99
CA ASP A 9 -7.54 -12.09 21.54
C ASP A 9 -8.90 -12.16 20.81
N GLU A 10 -9.15 -11.28 19.87
CA GLU A 10 -10.34 -11.33 19.00
C GLU A 10 -10.12 -12.26 17.82
N VAL A 11 -9.95 -13.56 18.07
CA VAL A 11 -9.92 -14.59 17.04
C VAL A 11 -11.27 -15.24 16.92
N SER A 12 -11.79 -15.35 15.69
CA SER A 12 -13.08 -16.01 15.42
C SER A 12 -13.05 -17.51 15.69
N ARG A 13 -11.84 -18.08 15.82
CA ARG A 13 -11.63 -19.51 16.06
C ARG A 13 -10.28 -19.77 16.72
N ILE A 14 -10.29 -20.51 17.84
CA ILE A 14 -9.07 -21.02 18.47
C ILE A 14 -8.96 -22.48 18.10
N GLU A 15 -7.88 -22.87 17.42
CA GLU A 15 -7.52 -24.27 17.19
C GLU A 15 -6.57 -24.75 18.29
N LYS A 16 -6.82 -25.93 18.80
CA LYS A 16 -5.96 -26.56 19.80
C LYS A 16 -4.68 -27.03 19.12
N ILE A 17 -3.55 -26.48 19.56
CA ILE A 17 -2.23 -26.88 19.08
C ILE A 17 -1.76 -28.04 19.97
N GLU A 18 -1.40 -29.17 19.36
CA GLU A 18 -0.83 -30.31 20.09
C GLU A 18 0.60 -30.00 20.54
N MET A 19 0.97 -30.49 21.73
CA MET A 19 2.34 -30.31 22.23
C MET A 19 3.33 -31.09 21.36
N GLY A 20 4.50 -30.51 21.14
CA GLY A 20 5.56 -31.09 20.31
C GLY A 20 5.51 -30.73 18.81
N VAL A 21 4.54 -29.91 18.40
CA VAL A 21 4.49 -29.39 17.03
C VAL A 21 5.55 -28.31 16.83
N PRO A 22 6.40 -28.40 15.79
CA PRO A 22 7.40 -27.36 15.50
C PRO A 22 6.74 -26.02 15.24
N ALA A 23 7.24 -24.98 15.91
CA ALA A 23 6.79 -23.61 15.73
C ALA A 23 8.00 -22.69 15.60
N ALA A 24 7.91 -21.68 14.75
CA ALA A 24 8.91 -20.63 14.59
C ALA A 24 8.27 -19.26 14.86
N VAL A 25 8.99 -18.45 15.62
CA VAL A 25 8.59 -17.09 15.95
C VAL A 25 9.68 -16.13 15.47
N GLU A 26 9.31 -15.10 14.77
CA GLU A 26 10.22 -14.02 14.38
C GLU A 26 9.64 -12.68 14.82
N VAL A 27 10.49 -11.84 15.42
CA VAL A 27 10.15 -10.47 15.82
C VAL A 27 11.23 -9.55 15.26
N ALA A 28 10.82 -8.63 14.42
CA ALA A 28 11.72 -7.65 13.82
C ALA A 28 12.11 -6.56 14.82
N LYS A 29 13.28 -5.95 14.59
CA LYS A 29 13.70 -4.76 15.33
C LYS A 29 12.81 -3.56 15.01
N ASN A 30 12.86 -2.52 15.86
CA ASN A 30 12.10 -1.30 15.62
C ASN A 30 12.40 -0.71 14.23
N GLY A 31 11.34 -0.52 13.45
CA GLY A 31 11.41 0.03 12.09
C GLY A 31 11.64 -1.00 10.97
N GLU A 32 11.88 -2.27 11.32
CA GLU A 32 12.08 -3.34 10.34
C GLU A 32 10.86 -4.28 10.27
N SER A 33 10.76 -5.05 9.20
CA SER A 33 9.84 -6.19 9.06
C SER A 33 10.59 -7.52 9.20
N ILE A 34 9.84 -8.58 9.50
CA ILE A 34 10.40 -9.94 9.54
C ILE A 34 10.88 -10.36 8.15
N ARG A 35 11.94 -11.18 8.10
CA ARG A 35 12.60 -11.58 6.85
C ARG A 35 12.62 -13.08 6.62
N THR A 36 12.72 -13.86 7.70
CA THR A 36 12.86 -15.31 7.61
C THR A 36 11.52 -15.99 7.40
N LEU A 37 10.51 -15.63 8.20
CA LEU A 37 9.17 -16.23 8.07
C LEU A 37 8.38 -15.65 6.87
N SER A 38 8.76 -14.47 6.38
CA SER A 38 8.22 -13.88 5.15
C SER A 38 8.90 -14.38 3.88
N ASN A 39 9.83 -15.34 3.99
CA ASN A 39 10.54 -15.95 2.87
C ASN A 39 10.27 -17.46 2.86
N PRO A 40 9.74 -18.03 1.76
CA PRO A 40 9.45 -19.47 1.69
C PRO A 40 10.69 -20.35 1.85
N TYR A 41 11.85 -19.89 1.41
CA TYR A 41 13.12 -20.60 1.63
C TYR A 41 13.60 -20.51 3.08
N GLY A 42 13.30 -19.41 3.76
CA GLY A 42 13.50 -19.26 5.20
C GLY A 42 12.67 -20.27 5.98
N LEU A 43 11.39 -20.40 5.64
CA LEU A 43 10.50 -21.41 6.20
C LEU A 43 10.99 -22.82 5.91
N ALA A 44 11.44 -23.09 4.67
CA ALA A 44 11.97 -24.39 4.28
C ALA A 44 13.19 -24.80 5.13
N GLY A 45 14.11 -23.85 5.35
CA GLY A 45 15.29 -24.09 6.19
C GLY A 45 14.94 -24.36 7.65
N LEU A 46 14.00 -23.59 8.23
CA LEU A 46 13.59 -23.73 9.62
C LEU A 46 12.84 -25.03 9.89
N PHE A 47 11.99 -25.47 8.98
CA PHE A 47 11.12 -26.62 9.16
C PHE A 47 11.60 -27.87 8.41
N GLY A 48 12.74 -27.84 7.71
CA GLY A 48 13.25 -28.96 6.92
C GLY A 48 12.26 -29.40 5.83
N MET A 49 11.68 -28.43 5.10
CA MET A 49 10.67 -28.70 4.08
C MET A 49 11.30 -29.23 2.80
N ASN A 50 10.61 -30.16 2.14
CA ASN A 50 10.94 -30.57 0.79
C ASN A 50 10.48 -29.51 -0.24
N PRO A 51 10.84 -29.63 -1.56
CA PRO A 51 10.47 -28.65 -2.57
C PRO A 51 8.96 -28.43 -2.73
N GLU A 52 8.15 -29.50 -2.59
CA GLU A 52 6.70 -29.38 -2.68
C GLU A 52 6.11 -28.65 -1.47
N GLU A 53 6.58 -28.97 -0.28
CA GLU A 53 6.19 -28.26 0.95
C GLU A 53 6.62 -26.79 0.92
N THR A 54 7.83 -26.52 0.39
CA THR A 54 8.33 -25.15 0.19
C THR A 54 7.41 -24.37 -0.73
N ARG A 55 6.99 -24.94 -1.84
CA ARG A 55 6.02 -24.31 -2.74
C ARG A 55 4.70 -24.01 -2.03
N LYS A 56 4.17 -24.96 -1.26
CA LYS A 56 2.94 -24.77 -0.47
C LYS A 56 3.08 -23.72 0.64
N SER A 57 4.28 -23.39 1.08
CA SER A 57 4.54 -22.38 2.09
C SER A 57 4.57 -20.94 1.53
N ILE A 58 4.60 -20.75 0.20
CA ILE A 58 4.64 -19.44 -0.44
C ILE A 58 3.50 -18.51 0.01
N PRO A 59 2.23 -18.95 0.04
CA PRO A 59 1.14 -18.09 0.53
C PRO A 59 1.31 -17.69 1.99
N VAL A 60 1.84 -18.61 2.83
CA VAL A 60 2.13 -18.31 4.25
C VAL A 60 3.22 -17.25 4.38
N ALA A 61 4.33 -17.40 3.65
CA ALA A 61 5.40 -16.42 3.63
C ALA A 61 4.90 -15.04 3.13
N ARG A 62 4.10 -15.01 2.08
CA ARG A 62 3.49 -13.78 1.56
C ARG A 62 2.60 -13.07 2.58
N SER A 63 1.78 -13.81 3.33
CA SER A 63 0.90 -13.20 4.34
C SER A 63 1.67 -12.53 5.50
N LEU A 64 2.93 -12.90 5.67
CA LEU A 64 3.83 -12.36 6.68
C LEU A 64 4.73 -11.23 6.16
N THR A 65 4.69 -10.95 4.85
CA THR A 65 5.48 -9.87 4.25
C THR A 65 5.07 -8.52 4.81
N GLY A 66 6.05 -7.74 5.27
CA GLY A 66 5.80 -6.44 5.89
C GLY A 66 5.37 -6.49 7.36
N CYS A 67 5.10 -7.67 7.92
CA CYS A 67 4.76 -7.82 9.33
C CYS A 67 5.99 -7.57 10.23
N ARG A 68 5.76 -7.05 11.44
CA ARG A 68 6.82 -6.84 12.45
C ARG A 68 7.08 -8.06 13.32
N SER A 69 6.14 -8.98 13.36
CA SER A 69 6.25 -10.24 14.05
C SER A 69 5.39 -11.29 13.35
N GLY A 70 5.78 -12.53 13.45
CA GLY A 70 5.03 -13.65 12.90
C GLY A 70 5.28 -14.92 13.70
N VAL A 71 4.31 -15.81 13.63
CA VAL A 71 4.41 -17.17 14.17
C VAL A 71 3.95 -18.13 13.07
N VAL A 72 4.77 -19.12 12.78
CA VAL A 72 4.41 -20.22 11.86
C VAL A 72 4.49 -21.53 12.62
N ILE A 73 3.45 -22.33 12.53
CA ILE A 73 3.32 -23.62 13.20
C ILE A 73 3.19 -24.70 12.13
N ARG A 74 4.07 -25.70 12.15
CA ARG A 74 4.01 -26.86 11.26
C ARG A 74 3.23 -28.00 11.92
N ALA A 75 1.94 -28.11 11.62
CA ALA A 75 1.12 -29.25 12.08
C ALA A 75 1.28 -30.45 11.15
N ALA A 76 1.46 -31.63 11.71
CA ALA A 76 1.51 -32.88 10.92
C ALA A 76 0.13 -33.18 10.32
N GLY A 77 0.07 -33.42 9.01
CA GLY A 77 -1.17 -33.79 8.31
C GLY A 77 -2.16 -32.64 8.08
N ALA A 78 -1.79 -31.37 8.38
CA ALA A 78 -2.59 -30.24 8.00
C ALA A 78 -2.53 -30.06 6.48
N SER A 79 -3.62 -30.41 5.80
CA SER A 79 -3.90 -29.75 4.52
C SER A 79 -4.10 -28.29 4.87
N VAL A 80 -3.18 -27.42 4.44
CA VAL A 80 -3.40 -25.98 4.51
C VAL A 80 -4.57 -25.69 3.58
N SER A 81 -5.80 -25.74 4.11
CA SER A 81 -6.86 -24.99 3.47
C SER A 81 -6.43 -23.54 3.65
N VAL A 82 -5.89 -22.94 2.61
CA VAL A 82 -5.72 -21.51 2.53
C VAL A 82 -7.13 -20.98 2.65
N GLN A 83 -7.55 -20.63 3.86
CA GLN A 83 -8.71 -19.77 4.04
C GLN A 83 -8.27 -18.43 3.47
N THR A 84 -8.58 -18.23 2.21
CA THR A 84 -8.47 -16.91 1.58
C THR A 84 -9.36 -16.00 2.38
N ILE A 85 -8.77 -15.07 3.11
CA ILE A 85 -9.52 -14.04 3.81
C ILE A 85 -10.33 -13.32 2.74
N ARG A 86 -11.66 -13.24 2.92
CA ARG A 86 -12.53 -12.57 1.95
C ARG A 86 -12.09 -11.12 1.77
N ALA A 87 -12.26 -10.59 0.56
CA ALA A 87 -12.06 -9.16 0.29
C ALA A 87 -12.87 -8.29 1.24
N GLY A 88 -14.15 -8.62 1.44
CA GLY A 88 -15.04 -8.02 2.41
C GLY A 88 -15.84 -6.84 1.86
N VAL A 89 -16.65 -6.26 2.72
CA VAL A 89 -17.55 -5.13 2.43
C VAL A 89 -16.90 -3.84 2.90
N VAL A 90 -16.90 -2.82 2.06
CA VAL A 90 -16.58 -1.44 2.40
C VAL A 90 -17.87 -0.66 2.66
N ASP A 91 -17.89 0.12 3.74
CA ASP A 91 -19.00 1.02 4.13
C ASP A 91 -18.48 2.46 4.05
N ILE A 92 -18.94 3.19 3.04
CA ILE A 92 -18.50 4.55 2.72
C ILE A 92 -19.57 5.52 3.20
N HIS A 93 -19.21 6.40 4.11
CA HIS A 93 -20.06 7.45 4.66
C HIS A 93 -19.68 8.80 4.08
N GLY A 94 -20.65 9.59 3.72
CA GLY A 94 -20.44 10.94 3.20
C GLY A 94 -21.59 11.89 3.54
N ALA A 95 -21.51 13.11 3.04
CA ALA A 95 -22.48 14.17 3.32
C ALA A 95 -23.90 13.82 2.86
N ASP A 96 -24.03 13.07 1.76
CA ASP A 96 -25.30 12.73 1.13
C ASP A 96 -25.82 11.33 1.50
N GLY A 97 -25.18 10.66 2.46
CA GLY A 97 -25.60 9.35 2.96
C GLY A 97 -24.45 8.36 3.10
N HIS A 98 -24.77 7.07 3.04
CA HIS A 98 -23.78 6.00 3.07
C HIS A 98 -24.09 4.89 2.07
N VAL A 99 -23.06 4.19 1.63
CA VAL A 99 -23.17 3.05 0.71
C VAL A 99 -22.28 1.92 1.20
N LYS A 100 -22.88 0.71 1.25
CA LYS A 100 -22.16 -0.54 1.51
C LYS A 100 -22.03 -1.34 0.23
N LEU A 101 -20.82 -1.81 -0.09
CA LEU A 101 -20.63 -2.67 -1.25
C LEU A 101 -19.47 -3.64 -1.01
N ASP A 102 -19.55 -4.82 -1.64
CA ASP A 102 -18.46 -5.78 -1.66
C ASP A 102 -17.29 -5.23 -2.51
N VAL A 103 -16.08 -5.37 -2.01
CA VAL A 103 -14.85 -4.94 -2.73
C VAL A 103 -14.72 -5.65 -4.08
N ASN A 104 -15.16 -6.91 -4.17
CA ASN A 104 -15.17 -7.66 -5.42
C ASN A 104 -16.11 -7.09 -6.51
N ALA A 105 -16.92 -6.09 -6.18
CA ALA A 105 -17.71 -5.36 -7.18
C ALA A 105 -16.85 -4.55 -8.16
N GLY A 106 -15.55 -4.37 -7.84
CA GLY A 106 -14.57 -3.68 -8.69
C GLY A 106 -14.42 -2.21 -8.36
N ALA A 107 -13.27 -1.66 -8.77
CA ALA A 107 -12.91 -0.28 -8.49
C ALA A 107 -13.91 0.74 -9.04
N GLN A 108 -14.42 0.52 -10.25
CA GLN A 108 -15.39 1.43 -10.84
C GLN A 108 -16.64 1.60 -9.97
N ARG A 109 -17.17 0.51 -9.39
CA ARG A 109 -18.34 0.58 -8.51
C ARG A 109 -18.04 1.24 -7.18
N ILE A 110 -16.83 1.04 -6.65
CA ILE A 110 -16.38 1.71 -5.43
C ILE A 110 -16.29 3.21 -5.68
N MET A 111 -15.69 3.65 -6.79
CA MET A 111 -15.59 5.08 -7.12
C MET A 111 -16.95 5.72 -7.37
N GLN A 112 -17.89 5.02 -8.02
CA GLN A 112 -19.29 5.49 -8.15
C GLN A 112 -19.98 5.64 -6.80
N ALA A 113 -19.66 4.76 -5.83
CA ALA A 113 -20.20 4.87 -4.48
C ALA A 113 -19.59 6.08 -3.73
N VAL A 114 -18.28 6.34 -3.89
CA VAL A 114 -17.62 7.54 -3.37
C VAL A 114 -18.28 8.81 -3.92
N GLU A 115 -18.48 8.91 -5.24
CA GLU A 115 -19.15 10.05 -5.86
C GLU A 115 -20.59 10.23 -5.34
N ARG A 116 -21.32 9.12 -5.16
CA ARG A 116 -22.72 9.15 -4.73
C ARG A 116 -22.94 9.64 -3.30
N VAL A 117 -22.00 9.38 -2.40
CA VAL A 117 -22.11 9.83 -1.00
C VAL A 117 -21.69 11.28 -0.81
N GLY A 118 -21.18 11.94 -1.84
CA GLY A 118 -20.65 13.29 -1.79
C GLY A 118 -19.34 13.36 -1.01
N ALA A 119 -19.13 14.45 -0.27
CA ALA A 119 -17.91 14.57 0.54
C ALA A 119 -17.81 13.45 1.56
N VAL A 120 -16.80 12.60 1.43
CA VAL A 120 -16.56 11.46 2.32
C VAL A 120 -16.25 11.95 3.73
N THR A 121 -16.93 11.39 4.70
CA THR A 121 -16.76 11.73 6.13
C THR A 121 -16.07 10.63 6.92
N ASP A 122 -16.26 9.36 6.55
CA ASP A 122 -15.49 8.22 7.05
C ASP A 122 -15.70 6.98 6.18
N VAL A 123 -14.76 6.04 6.25
CA VAL A 123 -14.84 4.75 5.57
C VAL A 123 -14.50 3.62 6.54
N PHE A 124 -15.31 2.57 6.50
CA PHE A 124 -15.14 1.38 7.34
C PHE A 124 -15.04 0.13 6.48
N GLY A 125 -14.27 -0.82 6.92
CA GLY A 125 -14.21 -2.15 6.32
C GLY A 125 -14.86 -3.19 7.23
N GLU A 126 -15.43 -4.24 6.63
CA GLU A 126 -16.00 -5.36 7.38
C GLU A 126 -14.92 -6.03 8.25
N PRO A 127 -15.10 -6.15 9.58
CA PRO A 127 -14.14 -6.78 10.45
C PRO A 127 -13.81 -8.23 10.03
N GLY A 128 -12.55 -8.63 10.17
CA GLY A 128 -12.12 -9.99 9.81
C GLY A 128 -11.97 -10.24 8.30
N THR A 129 -11.97 -9.19 7.49
CA THR A 129 -11.75 -9.23 6.04
C THR A 129 -10.51 -8.44 5.64
N ASN A 130 -10.06 -8.60 4.39
CA ASN A 130 -8.90 -7.87 3.87
C ASN A 130 -9.10 -6.35 3.92
N VAL A 131 -10.27 -5.86 3.50
CA VAL A 131 -10.57 -4.42 3.52
C VAL A 131 -10.69 -3.90 4.95
N GLY A 132 -11.27 -4.68 5.87
CA GLY A 132 -11.33 -4.33 7.29
C GLY A 132 -9.96 -4.18 7.90
N ALA A 133 -9.08 -5.14 7.67
CA ALA A 133 -7.69 -5.10 8.13
C ALA A 133 -6.90 -3.94 7.51
N LEU A 134 -7.09 -3.67 6.21
CA LEU A 134 -6.45 -2.56 5.51
C LEU A 134 -6.83 -1.22 6.13
N LEU A 135 -8.13 -0.91 6.21
CA LEU A 135 -8.61 0.40 6.68
C LEU A 135 -8.30 0.63 8.16
N SER A 136 -8.39 -0.42 9.01
CA SER A 136 -7.94 -0.34 10.41
C SER A 136 -6.45 -0.02 10.49
N ARG A 137 -5.61 -0.73 9.72
CA ARG A 137 -4.15 -0.50 9.71
C ARG A 137 -3.80 0.92 9.30
N VAL A 138 -4.49 1.49 8.30
CA VAL A 138 -4.28 2.87 7.87
C VAL A 138 -4.56 3.86 9.00
N LYS A 139 -5.67 3.70 9.73
CA LYS A 139 -6.00 4.53 10.90
C LYS A 139 -4.99 4.33 12.03
N ASP A 140 -4.61 3.09 12.35
CA ASP A 140 -3.64 2.77 13.40
C ASP A 140 -2.25 3.36 13.10
N GLU A 141 -1.79 3.24 11.85
CA GLU A 141 -0.50 3.79 11.42
C GLU A 141 -0.50 5.31 11.53
N MET A 142 -1.55 5.97 11.06
CA MET A 142 -1.69 7.41 11.18
C MET A 142 -1.81 7.85 12.65
N GLY A 143 -2.51 7.08 13.47
CA GLY A 143 -2.59 7.31 14.92
C GLY A 143 -1.22 7.26 15.58
N ARG A 144 -0.39 6.28 15.23
CA ARG A 144 0.99 6.18 15.73
C ARG A 144 1.87 7.35 15.29
N LEU A 145 1.79 7.72 14.01
CA LEU A 145 2.59 8.82 13.44
C LEU A 145 2.23 10.18 14.03
N THR A 146 0.95 10.39 14.35
CA THR A 146 0.43 11.69 14.80
C THR A 146 0.19 11.76 16.32
N GLY A 147 0.38 10.65 17.03
CA GLY A 147 0.08 10.56 18.48
C GLY A 147 -1.41 10.64 18.81
N GLN A 148 -2.29 10.42 17.83
CA GLN A 148 -3.74 10.44 18.00
C GLN A 148 -4.28 9.02 18.21
N ARG A 149 -5.47 8.91 18.82
CA ARG A 149 -6.17 7.63 18.92
C ARG A 149 -6.84 7.30 17.59
N ALA A 150 -6.72 6.05 17.13
CA ALA A 150 -7.27 5.59 15.87
C ALA A 150 -8.80 5.80 15.77
N GLU A 151 -9.52 5.67 16.88
CA GLU A 151 -10.97 5.86 16.95
C GLU A 151 -11.43 7.31 16.65
N GLY A 152 -10.54 8.27 16.82
CA GLY A 152 -10.78 9.69 16.49
C GLY A 152 -10.30 10.10 15.08
N LEU A 153 -9.80 9.14 14.30
CA LEU A 153 -9.32 9.39 12.95
C LEU A 153 -10.37 8.94 11.92
N HIS A 154 -10.61 9.77 10.93
CA HIS A 154 -11.58 9.54 9.87
C HIS A 154 -10.89 9.44 8.52
N ILE A 155 -11.35 8.50 7.68
CA ILE A 155 -10.91 8.39 6.29
C ILE A 155 -11.82 9.30 5.47
N VAL A 156 -11.25 10.36 4.91
CA VAL A 156 -11.98 11.44 4.23
C VAL A 156 -11.89 11.39 2.71
N ASP A 157 -11.09 10.46 2.19
CA ASP A 157 -11.06 10.16 0.76
C ASP A 157 -10.62 8.70 0.53
N LEU A 158 -11.10 8.12 -0.55
CA LEU A 158 -10.84 6.75 -0.97
C LEU A 158 -10.67 6.70 -2.48
N LEU A 159 -9.55 6.13 -2.93
CA LEU A 159 -9.31 5.81 -4.34
C LEU A 159 -9.25 4.30 -4.50
N ALA A 160 -9.95 3.79 -5.50
CA ALA A 160 -9.89 2.39 -5.90
C ALA A 160 -9.35 2.26 -7.32
N ALA A 161 -8.53 1.25 -7.57
CA ALA A 161 -8.06 0.86 -8.90
C ALA A 161 -8.12 -0.65 -9.05
N ASP A 162 -8.59 -1.11 -10.21
CA ASP A 162 -8.50 -2.53 -10.55
C ASP A 162 -7.09 -2.83 -11.05
N THR A 163 -6.58 -3.97 -10.63
CA THR A 163 -5.31 -4.53 -11.11
C THR A 163 -5.45 -6.05 -11.23
N PHE A 164 -4.51 -6.70 -11.91
CA PHE A 164 -4.53 -8.13 -12.12
C PHE A 164 -3.36 -8.77 -11.38
N SER A 165 -3.63 -9.90 -10.74
CA SER A 165 -2.62 -10.73 -10.09
C SER A 165 -2.64 -12.12 -10.71
N SER A 166 -1.47 -12.65 -10.98
CA SER A 166 -1.30 -14.02 -11.44
C SER A 166 -1.54 -15.00 -10.29
N VAL A 167 -2.44 -15.96 -10.49
CA VAL A 167 -2.77 -17.01 -9.52
C VAL A 167 -2.55 -18.38 -10.15
N GLU A 168 -1.77 -19.25 -9.49
CA GLU A 168 -1.62 -20.64 -9.95
C GLU A 168 -2.96 -21.38 -9.93
N VAL A 169 -3.30 -22.02 -11.05
CA VAL A 169 -4.51 -22.85 -11.14
C VAL A 169 -4.27 -24.16 -10.39
N ALA A 170 -5.02 -24.39 -9.31
CA ALA A 170 -4.91 -25.60 -8.52
C ALA A 170 -5.31 -26.83 -9.37
N GLY A 171 -4.40 -27.80 -9.49
CA GLY A 171 -4.62 -29.06 -10.24
C GLY A 171 -4.21 -29.01 -11.71
N ALA A 172 -3.64 -27.94 -12.21
CA ALA A 172 -3.08 -27.87 -13.55
C ALA A 172 -1.80 -28.71 -13.66
N LEU A 173 -1.71 -29.53 -14.72
CA LEU A 173 -0.58 -30.44 -14.99
C LEU A 173 0.67 -29.70 -15.51
N ALA A 174 0.50 -28.45 -15.99
CA ALA A 174 1.52 -27.69 -16.71
C ALA A 174 1.92 -26.37 -16.06
N GLY A 175 1.60 -26.11 -14.79
CA GLY A 175 1.90 -24.83 -14.15
C GLY A 175 1.08 -23.66 -14.74
N GLU A 176 -0.16 -23.93 -15.12
CA GLU A 176 -1.07 -22.92 -15.65
C GLU A 176 -1.39 -21.87 -14.57
N SER A 177 -1.39 -20.62 -14.96
CA SER A 177 -1.81 -19.50 -14.11
C SER A 177 -3.06 -18.84 -14.68
N ALA A 178 -3.95 -18.41 -13.81
CA ALA A 178 -5.07 -17.56 -14.13
C ALA A 178 -4.77 -16.13 -13.66
N MET A 179 -5.39 -15.15 -14.31
CA MET A 179 -5.36 -13.75 -13.87
C MET A 179 -6.60 -13.46 -13.05
N GLU A 180 -6.43 -13.04 -11.80
CA GLU A 180 -7.52 -12.59 -10.96
C GLU A 180 -7.52 -11.06 -10.85
N ASN A 181 -8.72 -10.47 -10.92
CA ASN A 181 -8.89 -9.05 -10.67
C ASN A 181 -8.76 -8.77 -9.16
N VAL A 182 -7.84 -7.88 -8.81
CA VAL A 182 -7.60 -7.43 -7.44
C VAL A 182 -7.90 -5.94 -7.36
N VAL A 183 -8.74 -5.54 -6.42
CA VAL A 183 -9.01 -4.12 -6.18
C VAL A 183 -7.99 -3.57 -5.20
N MET A 184 -7.20 -2.60 -5.66
CA MET A 184 -6.30 -1.83 -4.84
C MET A 184 -7.02 -0.60 -4.28
N LEU A 185 -6.84 -0.33 -2.99
CA LEU A 185 -7.44 0.82 -2.31
C LEU A 185 -6.35 1.72 -1.74
N ALA A 186 -6.47 3.01 -1.97
CA ALA A 186 -5.75 4.04 -1.24
C ALA A 186 -6.74 4.88 -0.42
N ALA A 187 -6.41 5.16 0.83
CA ALA A 187 -7.27 5.87 1.74
C ALA A 187 -6.52 7.06 2.36
N MET A 188 -7.16 8.21 2.42
CA MET A 188 -6.63 9.40 3.07
C MET A 188 -7.27 9.59 4.44
N VAL A 189 -6.44 9.69 5.49
CA VAL A 189 -6.88 9.93 6.86
C VAL A 189 -6.76 11.40 7.19
N GLN A 190 -7.84 11.99 7.66
CA GLN A 190 -7.82 13.35 8.19
C GLN A 190 -7.14 13.37 9.55
N THR A 191 -6.11 14.20 9.70
CA THR A 191 -5.40 14.44 10.95
C THR A 191 -5.70 15.84 11.49
N SER A 192 -5.59 16.02 12.81
CA SER A 192 -5.67 17.35 13.41
C SER A 192 -4.41 18.18 13.09
N ARG A 193 -4.48 19.52 13.24
CA ARG A 193 -3.31 20.41 13.12
C ARG A 193 -2.33 20.29 14.30
N LEU A 194 -2.74 19.69 15.40
CA LEU A 194 -1.96 19.62 16.63
C LEU A 194 -0.58 18.96 16.47
N PRO A 195 -0.43 17.84 15.73
CA PRO A 195 0.90 17.25 15.52
C PRO A 195 1.86 18.17 14.80
N MET A 196 1.42 18.92 13.78
CA MET A 196 2.26 19.88 13.05
C MET A 196 2.67 21.06 13.94
N GLN A 197 1.77 21.54 14.78
CA GLN A 197 2.09 22.60 15.75
C GLN A 197 3.11 22.10 16.77
N ALA A 198 2.95 20.88 17.29
CA ALA A 198 3.91 20.29 18.23
C ALA A 198 5.31 20.13 17.61
N ILE A 199 5.40 19.74 16.32
CA ILE A 199 6.66 19.70 15.58
C ILE A 199 7.27 21.08 15.45
N ALA A 200 6.48 22.09 15.09
CA ALA A 200 6.94 23.48 14.95
C ALA A 200 7.49 24.04 16.29
N ASP A 201 6.79 23.76 17.39
CA ASP A 201 7.18 24.18 18.73
C ASP A 201 8.48 23.49 19.18
N GLU A 202 8.59 22.19 18.91
CA GLU A 202 9.79 21.41 19.24
C GLU A 202 11.01 21.85 18.42
N LEU A 203 10.84 22.10 17.12
CA LEU A 203 11.90 22.65 16.26
C LEU A 203 12.33 24.03 16.74
N SER A 204 11.36 24.89 17.11
CA SER A 204 11.67 26.22 17.68
C SER A 204 12.49 26.10 18.96
N ARG A 205 12.15 25.16 19.82
CA ARG A 205 12.86 24.91 21.09
C ARG A 205 14.28 24.38 20.87
N GLN A 206 14.46 23.46 19.90
CA GLN A 206 15.78 22.86 19.65
C GLN A 206 16.74 23.78 18.92
N THR A 207 16.22 24.56 17.99
CA THR A 207 17.07 25.41 17.11
C THR A 207 17.20 26.85 17.59
N GLY A 208 16.32 27.32 18.50
CA GLY A 208 16.22 28.72 18.87
C GLY A 208 15.63 29.61 17.77
N ILE A 209 15.14 29.03 16.66
CA ILE A 209 14.54 29.72 15.53
C ILE A 209 13.02 29.66 15.68
N PHE A 210 12.34 30.76 15.47
CA PHE A 210 10.86 30.77 15.46
C PHE A 210 10.34 30.00 14.25
N VAL A 211 9.65 28.88 14.50
CA VAL A 211 9.04 28.03 13.48
C VAL A 211 7.51 28.13 13.56
N ARG A 212 6.87 28.34 12.44
CA ARG A 212 5.41 28.47 12.33
C ARG A 212 4.87 27.61 11.18
N VAL A 213 3.75 26.94 11.41
CA VAL A 213 3.00 26.26 10.34
C VAL A 213 2.41 27.31 9.40
N ALA A 214 2.83 27.34 8.13
CA ALA A 214 2.46 28.38 7.17
C ALA A 214 1.07 28.16 6.56
N GLY A 215 0.71 26.90 6.24
CA GLY A 215 -0.55 26.58 5.59
C GLY A 215 -0.61 25.11 5.19
N ARG A 216 -1.59 24.77 4.36
CA ARG A 216 -1.73 23.44 3.74
C ARG A 216 -0.79 23.30 2.55
N GLU A 217 -0.38 22.07 2.25
CA GLU A 217 0.55 21.73 1.17
C GLU A 217 0.12 22.33 -0.17
N ALA A 218 -1.09 22.03 -0.63
CA ALA A 218 -1.62 22.54 -1.90
C ALA A 218 -1.68 24.08 -1.99
N GLU A 219 -2.01 24.75 -0.88
CA GLU A 219 -1.99 26.24 -0.84
C GLU A 219 -0.57 26.80 -0.93
N MET A 220 0.39 26.11 -0.30
CA MET A 220 1.79 26.53 -0.32
C MET A 220 2.43 26.24 -1.68
N ALA A 221 2.10 25.10 -2.31
CA ALA A 221 2.52 24.78 -3.66
C ALA A 221 2.00 25.83 -4.66
N LEU A 222 0.72 26.23 -4.55
CA LEU A 222 0.14 27.28 -5.37
C LEU A 222 0.87 28.63 -5.18
N LYS A 223 1.13 29.01 -3.93
CA LYS A 223 1.90 30.24 -3.62
C LYS A 223 3.31 30.18 -4.20
N GLY A 224 3.96 29.00 -4.14
CA GLY A 224 5.25 28.77 -4.77
C GLY A 224 5.19 28.95 -6.28
N ALA A 225 4.20 28.37 -6.95
CA ALA A 225 4.00 28.51 -8.39
C ALA A 225 3.78 29.95 -8.83
N MET A 226 3.08 30.74 -8.02
CA MET A 226 2.85 32.18 -8.25
C MET A 226 4.14 33.02 -8.21
N THR A 227 5.24 32.51 -7.66
CA THR A 227 6.54 33.21 -7.70
C THR A 227 7.26 33.05 -9.03
N THR A 228 6.78 32.17 -9.92
CA THR A 228 7.37 31.96 -11.25
C THR A 228 7.12 33.18 -12.13
N PRO A 229 8.16 33.75 -12.79
CA PRO A 229 7.99 34.89 -13.68
C PRO A 229 6.95 34.60 -14.77
N GLY A 230 5.95 35.50 -14.90
CA GLY A 230 4.85 35.33 -15.85
C GLY A 230 3.65 34.53 -15.33
N ALA A 231 3.72 33.97 -14.14
CA ALA A 231 2.54 33.39 -13.50
C ALA A 231 1.53 34.48 -13.13
N GLY A 232 0.26 34.19 -13.34
CA GLY A 232 -0.85 35.12 -13.02
C GLY A 232 -2.11 34.33 -12.66
N THR A 233 -3.16 35.03 -12.27
CA THR A 233 -4.49 34.46 -12.01
C THR A 233 -5.34 34.53 -13.28
N PRO A 234 -6.23 33.54 -13.55
CA PRO A 234 -6.41 32.31 -12.75
C PRO A 234 -5.25 31.31 -12.93
N LEU A 235 -4.94 30.53 -11.91
CA LEU A 235 -3.91 29.50 -11.94
C LEU A 235 -4.42 28.24 -11.25
N ALA A 236 -4.20 27.08 -11.89
CA ALA A 236 -4.41 25.79 -11.28
C ALA A 236 -3.08 25.03 -11.21
N ILE A 237 -2.85 24.33 -10.12
CA ILE A 237 -1.74 23.42 -9.96
C ILE A 237 -2.26 22.02 -9.61
N LEU A 238 -1.52 21.01 -10.03
CA LEU A 238 -1.70 19.62 -9.65
C LEU A 238 -0.36 19.11 -9.14
N ASP A 239 -0.33 18.72 -7.87
CA ASP A 239 0.84 18.12 -7.22
C ASP A 239 0.59 16.63 -7.07
N LEU A 240 1.38 15.81 -7.77
CA LEU A 240 1.34 14.36 -7.71
C LEU A 240 2.45 13.88 -6.78
N GLY A 241 2.11 13.73 -5.50
CA GLY A 241 3.03 13.28 -4.47
C GLY A 241 3.30 11.77 -4.49
N GLY A 242 3.82 11.25 -3.40
CA GLY A 242 3.99 9.81 -3.20
C GLY A 242 2.68 9.11 -2.83
N GLY A 243 1.97 9.60 -1.83
CA GLY A 243 0.76 8.99 -1.27
C GLY A 243 -0.53 9.73 -1.59
N SER A 244 -0.46 11.03 -1.89
CA SER A 244 -1.61 11.89 -2.17
C SER A 244 -1.42 12.69 -3.45
N THR A 245 -2.54 13.09 -4.03
CA THR A 245 -2.62 14.01 -5.16
C THR A 245 -3.31 15.27 -4.67
N ASP A 246 -2.62 16.40 -4.77
CA ASP A 246 -3.10 17.68 -4.31
C ASP A 246 -3.38 18.61 -5.49
N ALA A 247 -4.58 19.19 -5.52
CA ALA A 247 -4.96 20.18 -6.51
C ALA A 247 -5.28 21.50 -5.81
N ALA A 248 -4.79 22.61 -6.36
CA ALA A 248 -5.16 23.94 -5.91
C ALA A 248 -5.46 24.85 -7.09
N LEU A 249 -6.50 25.65 -6.93
CA LEU A 249 -6.94 26.62 -7.90
C LEU A 249 -7.00 27.99 -7.22
N ILE A 250 -6.46 29.01 -7.85
CA ILE A 250 -6.74 30.42 -7.54
C ILE A 250 -7.52 31.03 -8.68
N ASN A 251 -8.66 31.64 -8.39
CA ASN A 251 -9.47 32.36 -9.36
C ASN A 251 -9.00 33.82 -9.53
N ASP A 252 -9.66 34.57 -10.43
CA ASP A 252 -9.35 35.98 -10.69
C ASP A 252 -9.57 36.89 -9.46
N ASP A 253 -10.47 36.47 -8.55
CA ASP A 253 -10.75 37.19 -7.31
C ASP A 253 -9.73 36.87 -6.19
N GLY A 254 -8.74 36.04 -6.46
CA GLY A 254 -7.74 35.60 -5.49
C GLY A 254 -8.23 34.58 -4.47
N GLN A 255 -9.41 33.97 -4.67
CA GLN A 255 -9.91 32.90 -3.82
C GLN A 255 -9.21 31.58 -4.17
N VAL A 256 -8.71 30.91 -3.13
CA VAL A 256 -8.02 29.61 -3.25
C VAL A 256 -8.96 28.49 -2.87
N THR A 257 -9.10 27.52 -3.77
CA THR A 257 -9.75 26.23 -3.50
C THR A 257 -8.68 25.15 -3.57
N ALA A 258 -8.59 24.31 -2.54
CA ALA A 258 -7.65 23.19 -2.48
C ALA A 258 -8.43 21.90 -2.26
N ILE A 259 -8.05 20.87 -3.01
CA ILE A 259 -8.63 19.53 -2.98
C ILE A 259 -7.48 18.55 -2.74
N HIS A 260 -7.70 17.58 -1.87
CA HIS A 260 -6.74 16.54 -1.53
C HIS A 260 -7.36 15.18 -1.86
N HIS A 261 -6.66 14.38 -2.65
CA HIS A 261 -7.10 13.05 -3.03
C HIS A 261 -6.13 11.98 -2.55
N ALA A 262 -6.68 10.83 -2.15
CA ALA A 262 -5.92 9.62 -1.85
C ALA A 262 -5.30 9.06 -3.13
N GLY A 263 -4.10 8.50 -3.01
CA GLY A 263 -3.41 7.83 -4.10
C GLY A 263 -2.60 8.77 -4.99
N ALA A 264 -1.39 8.35 -5.27
CA ALA A 264 -0.44 9.02 -6.16
C ALA A 264 0.67 8.06 -6.61
N GLY A 265 1.91 8.52 -6.67
CA GLY A 265 3.03 7.77 -7.23
C GLY A 265 3.29 6.39 -6.62
N GLU A 266 3.05 6.20 -5.32
CA GLU A 266 3.21 4.89 -4.67
C GLU A 266 2.15 3.89 -5.16
N MET A 267 0.93 4.33 -5.40
CA MET A 267 -0.11 3.46 -5.96
C MET A 267 0.26 2.97 -7.36
N VAL A 268 0.82 3.86 -8.20
CA VAL A 268 1.34 3.48 -9.53
C VAL A 268 2.46 2.44 -9.41
N THR A 269 3.41 2.65 -8.49
CA THR A 269 4.50 1.69 -8.25
C THR A 269 3.94 0.32 -7.82
N ARG A 270 2.93 0.29 -6.96
CA ARG A 270 2.28 -0.95 -6.52
C ARG A 270 1.51 -1.65 -7.62
N ILE A 271 0.84 -0.89 -8.48
CA ILE A 271 0.15 -1.45 -9.66
C ILE A 271 1.18 -2.10 -10.60
N ILE A 272 2.30 -1.44 -10.90
CA ILE A 272 3.37 -2.01 -11.72
C ILE A 272 3.92 -3.29 -11.10
N ASP A 273 4.18 -3.31 -9.79
CA ASP A 273 4.68 -4.47 -9.07
C ASP A 273 3.72 -5.67 -9.20
N LEU A 274 2.42 -5.43 -9.05
CA LEU A 274 1.38 -6.47 -9.15
C LEU A 274 1.15 -6.93 -10.60
N GLU A 275 0.96 -6.00 -11.53
CA GLU A 275 0.67 -6.31 -12.95
C GLU A 275 1.81 -7.08 -13.63
N LEU A 276 3.05 -6.80 -13.24
CA LEU A 276 4.23 -7.46 -13.79
C LEU A 276 4.75 -8.61 -12.91
N ASP A 277 4.06 -8.94 -11.81
CA ASP A 277 4.43 -10.01 -10.84
C ASP A 277 5.89 -9.92 -10.38
N LEU A 278 6.39 -8.69 -10.19
CA LEU A 278 7.81 -8.44 -9.90
C LEU A 278 8.20 -8.86 -8.48
N HIS A 279 7.29 -8.70 -7.52
CA HIS A 279 7.54 -8.83 -6.09
C HIS A 279 8.75 -8.03 -5.59
N ASP A 280 9.03 -6.92 -6.26
CA ASP A 280 10.15 -6.02 -6.03
C ASP A 280 9.74 -4.57 -6.29
N ARG A 281 9.41 -3.86 -5.19
CA ARG A 281 9.01 -2.46 -5.23
C ARG A 281 10.07 -1.56 -5.88
N ASP A 282 11.34 -1.84 -5.65
CA ASP A 282 12.43 -0.98 -6.16
C ASP A 282 12.55 -1.11 -7.67
N THR A 283 12.42 -2.32 -8.21
CA THR A 283 12.33 -2.54 -9.67
C THR A 283 11.07 -1.89 -10.25
N ALA A 284 9.90 -2.01 -9.59
CA ALA A 284 8.68 -1.34 -10.04
C ALA A 284 8.84 0.19 -10.05
N GLU A 285 9.52 0.76 -9.07
CA GLU A 285 9.84 2.20 -9.00
C GLU A 285 10.78 2.63 -10.13
N LEU A 286 11.76 1.79 -10.50
CA LEU A 286 12.64 2.04 -11.64
C LEU A 286 11.86 2.01 -12.98
N ILE A 287 10.95 1.04 -13.14
CA ILE A 287 10.08 0.95 -14.32
C ILE A 287 9.20 2.19 -14.45
N LYS A 288 8.66 2.69 -13.34
CA LYS A 288 7.89 3.93 -13.32
C LYS A 288 8.71 5.15 -13.75
N LYS A 289 9.97 5.22 -13.33
CA LYS A 289 10.84 6.40 -13.53
C LYS A 289 11.52 6.45 -14.87
N TYR A 290 11.81 5.31 -15.46
CA TYR A 290 12.63 5.20 -16.64
C TYR A 290 11.89 4.53 -17.79
N PRO A 291 12.14 4.96 -19.06
CA PRO A 291 11.54 4.31 -20.20
C PRO A 291 12.03 2.87 -20.33
N LEU A 292 11.14 1.98 -20.71
CA LEU A 292 11.45 0.58 -20.98
C LEU A 292 12.06 0.42 -22.37
N ALA A 293 12.93 -0.57 -22.50
CA ALA A 293 13.51 -0.94 -23.76
C ALA A 293 13.61 -2.46 -23.89
N LYS A 294 13.18 -2.98 -25.05
CA LYS A 294 13.38 -4.38 -25.40
C LYS A 294 14.82 -4.60 -25.81
N VAL A 295 15.47 -5.59 -25.21
CA VAL A 295 16.78 -6.07 -25.65
C VAL A 295 16.58 -6.93 -26.89
N GLU A 296 16.95 -6.45 -28.06
CA GLU A 296 16.85 -7.22 -29.31
C GLU A 296 18.17 -7.96 -29.64
N SER A 297 19.28 -7.43 -29.15
CA SER A 297 20.59 -8.12 -29.15
C SER A 297 21.46 -7.57 -28.01
N LEU A 298 22.58 -8.23 -27.74
CA LEU A 298 23.55 -7.73 -26.74
C LEU A 298 24.09 -6.33 -27.03
N LEU A 299 23.93 -5.84 -28.26
CA LEU A 299 24.48 -4.58 -28.72
C LEU A 299 23.43 -3.52 -29.01
N PHE A 300 22.13 -3.83 -29.02
CA PHE A 300 21.14 -2.79 -29.23
C PHE A 300 19.81 -3.04 -28.53
N LEU A 301 19.19 -1.93 -28.17
CA LEU A 301 17.91 -1.83 -27.50
C LEU A 301 16.90 -1.14 -28.39
N ARG A 302 15.63 -1.55 -28.31
CA ARG A 302 14.49 -0.83 -28.90
C ARG A 302 13.60 -0.29 -27.81
N PHE A 303 13.38 1.02 -27.83
CA PHE A 303 12.49 1.70 -26.88
C PHE A 303 11.02 1.60 -27.32
N GLU A 304 10.12 1.97 -26.42
CA GLU A 304 8.66 1.95 -26.61
C GLU A 304 8.19 2.85 -27.76
N ASP A 305 8.89 3.96 -28.01
CA ASP A 305 8.65 4.87 -29.14
C ASP A 305 9.16 4.34 -30.49
N GLY A 306 9.73 3.12 -30.51
CA GLY A 306 10.31 2.48 -31.67
C GLY A 306 11.74 2.91 -31.97
N SER A 307 12.30 3.87 -31.27
CA SER A 307 13.71 4.29 -31.45
C SER A 307 14.66 3.17 -31.06
N VAL A 308 15.83 3.14 -31.66
CA VAL A 308 16.87 2.13 -31.43
C VAL A 308 18.12 2.81 -30.89
N LYS A 309 18.68 2.26 -29.84
CA LYS A 309 19.97 2.67 -29.26
C LYS A 309 21.00 1.56 -29.44
N PHE A 310 22.07 1.84 -30.15
CA PHE A 310 23.23 0.96 -30.21
C PHE A 310 24.14 1.22 -29.01
N LEU A 311 24.56 0.13 -28.35
CA LEU A 311 25.44 0.17 -27.20
C LEU A 311 26.88 0.14 -27.65
N SER A 312 27.76 0.86 -26.96
CA SER A 312 29.21 0.85 -27.18
C SER A 312 29.87 -0.44 -26.72
N GLU A 313 29.26 -1.09 -25.73
CA GLU A 313 29.70 -2.37 -25.18
C GLU A 313 28.51 -3.33 -25.10
N PRO A 314 28.71 -4.65 -25.23
CA PRO A 314 27.63 -5.61 -25.16
C PRO A 314 27.10 -5.70 -23.71
N LEU A 315 25.79 -5.90 -23.58
CA LEU A 315 25.17 -6.18 -22.30
C LEU A 315 25.73 -7.49 -21.72
N PRO A 316 25.94 -7.55 -20.40
CA PRO A 316 26.35 -8.78 -19.74
C PRO A 316 25.32 -9.90 -19.96
N PRO A 317 25.74 -11.11 -20.42
CA PRO A 317 24.81 -12.23 -20.63
C PRO A 317 24.04 -12.67 -19.38
N ALA A 318 24.54 -12.33 -18.19
CA ALA A 318 23.89 -12.63 -16.90
C ALA A 318 22.64 -11.79 -16.63
N LEU A 319 22.31 -10.82 -17.50
CA LEU A 319 21.10 -10.01 -17.42
C LEU A 319 19.93 -10.57 -18.26
N PHE A 320 20.10 -11.73 -18.88
CA PHE A 320 19.09 -12.42 -19.71
C PHE A 320 18.65 -13.73 -19.08
#